data_7c88ef45f6adaabf5962389a9545d61a
#
_entry.id   7c88ef45f6adaabf5962389a9545d61a
#
_cell.length_a   1.000
_cell.length_b   1.000
_cell.length_c   1.000
_cell.angle_alpha   90.00
_cell.angle_beta   90.00
_cell.angle_gamma   90.00
#
_symmetry.space_group_name_H-M   'P 1'
#
loop_
_entity.id
_entity.type
_entity.pdbx_description
1 polymer ?
#
loop_
_entity_poly.entity_id
_entity_poly.type
_entity_poly.pdbx_seq_one_letter_code
_entity_poly.pdbx_strand_id
1 'polypeptide(L)'
;MYSRILVATDGSQTSELAIEQAARLAKDQHAQLRIVHALEQSRLAFAAAGPVAVDLEGILEALRKSGQAALERGRAIAQQVGVQADAALIGDDAVDDRVAVVLADEARRWKADLMVLGTHGRRGINHLLMGSVAEAVVRIAPAHVLLVRAKPAQG
;
A
#
# COMPACT_ATOMS: atom_id res chain seq x y z
N MET A 1 4.39 20.97 -7.38
CA MET A 1 3.68 20.96 -6.07
C MET A 1 2.64 19.85 -6.14
N TYR A 2 2.63 18.93 -5.17
CA TYR A 2 1.64 17.87 -5.11
C TYR A 2 0.42 18.33 -4.31
N SER A 3 -0.78 17.94 -4.75
CA SER A 3 -2.05 18.28 -4.11
C SER A 3 -2.74 17.04 -3.52
N ARG A 4 -2.48 15.86 -4.08
CA ARG A 4 -3.07 14.58 -3.66
C ARG A 4 -2.03 13.49 -3.66
N ILE A 5 -1.62 13.06 -2.47
CA ILE A 5 -0.60 12.05 -2.26
C ILE A 5 -1.29 10.76 -1.82
N LEU A 6 -1.12 9.70 -2.60
CA LEU A 6 -1.58 8.35 -2.27
C LEU A 6 -0.39 7.53 -1.81
N VAL A 7 -0.48 6.90 -0.64
CA VAL A 7 0.54 5.99 -0.13
C VAL A 7 -0.03 4.60 0.12
N ALA A 8 0.67 3.59 -0.38
CA ALA A 8 0.28 2.20 -0.19
C ALA A 8 0.97 1.58 1.03
N THR A 9 0.22 0.81 1.81
CA THR A 9 0.73 0.02 2.93
C THR A 9 0.37 -1.44 2.81
N ASP A 10 1.31 -2.31 3.13
CA ASP A 10 1.10 -3.74 3.34
C ASP A 10 1.30 -4.14 4.81
N GLY A 11 1.45 -3.15 5.69
CA GLY A 11 1.72 -3.33 7.12
C GLY A 11 3.17 -3.67 7.45
N SER A 12 4.09 -3.64 6.48
CA SER A 12 5.51 -3.80 6.71
C SER A 12 6.15 -2.52 7.26
N GLN A 13 7.29 -2.65 7.93
CA GLN A 13 8.07 -1.52 8.43
C GLN A 13 8.47 -0.55 7.31
N THR A 14 8.81 -1.06 6.12
CA THR A 14 9.16 -0.21 4.97
C THR A 14 7.96 0.60 4.48
N SER A 15 6.76 0.01 4.48
CA SER A 15 5.54 0.75 4.14
C SER A 15 5.16 1.79 5.19
N GLU A 16 5.45 1.53 6.48
CA GLU A 16 5.25 2.52 7.54
C GLU A 16 6.20 3.73 7.38
N LEU A 17 7.46 3.48 7.00
CA LEU A 17 8.39 4.56 6.62
C LEU A 17 7.90 5.35 5.40
N ALA A 18 7.29 4.67 4.42
CA ALA A 18 6.69 5.34 3.27
C ALA A 18 5.53 6.26 3.68
N ILE A 19 4.69 5.82 4.62
CA ILE A 19 3.61 6.65 5.19
C ILE A 19 4.19 7.87 5.90
N GLU A 20 5.21 7.71 6.71
CA GLU A 20 5.85 8.84 7.40
C GLU A 20 6.39 9.88 6.41
N GLN A 21 7.09 9.44 5.35
CA GLN A 21 7.59 10.35 4.32
C GLN A 21 6.46 11.03 3.54
N ALA A 22 5.41 10.28 3.17
CA ALA A 22 4.24 10.83 2.51
C ALA A 22 3.52 11.87 3.37
N ALA A 23 3.40 11.62 4.67
CA ALA A 23 2.78 12.55 5.61
C ALA A 23 3.60 13.84 5.78
N ARG A 24 4.93 13.74 5.89
CA ARG A 24 5.81 14.93 5.93
C ARG A 24 5.66 15.76 4.67
N LEU A 25 5.69 15.11 3.51
CA LEU A 25 5.53 15.78 2.22
C LEU A 25 4.13 16.42 2.08
N ALA A 26 3.07 15.73 2.51
CA ALA A 26 1.72 16.27 2.52
C ALA A 26 1.59 17.51 3.40
N LYS A 27 2.22 17.49 4.58
CA LYS A 27 2.26 18.63 5.48
C LYS A 27 2.95 19.84 4.84
N ASP A 28 4.14 19.63 4.28
CA ASP A 28 4.95 20.70 3.68
C ASP A 28 4.28 21.34 2.46
N GLN A 29 3.50 20.56 1.71
CA GLN A 29 2.83 21.02 0.49
C GLN A 29 1.34 21.34 0.69
N HIS A 30 0.80 21.18 1.90
CA HIS A 30 -0.63 21.30 2.19
C HIS A 30 -1.50 20.37 1.32
N ALA A 31 -0.96 19.19 1.00
CA ALA A 31 -1.61 18.19 0.17
C ALA A 31 -2.56 17.30 0.99
N GLN A 32 -3.58 16.76 0.32
CA GLN A 32 -4.39 15.68 0.87
C GLN A 32 -3.59 14.38 0.88
N LEU A 33 -3.67 13.63 1.97
CA LEU A 33 -3.03 12.32 2.10
C LEU A 33 -4.08 11.21 2.15
N ARG A 34 -3.92 10.20 1.32
CA ARG A 34 -4.73 8.98 1.33
C ARG A 34 -3.84 7.77 1.50
N ILE A 35 -4.12 6.97 2.53
CA ILE A 35 -3.44 5.71 2.82
C ILE A 35 -4.32 4.58 2.30
N VAL A 36 -3.76 3.66 1.52
CA VAL A 36 -4.50 2.53 0.97
C VAL A 36 -3.82 1.21 1.28
N HIS A 37 -4.64 0.19 1.55
CA HIS A 37 -4.23 -1.21 1.61
C HIS A 37 -5.01 -2.00 0.56
N ALA A 38 -4.29 -2.62 -0.37
CA ALA A 38 -4.89 -3.45 -1.40
C ALA A 38 -5.06 -4.89 -0.88
N LEU A 39 -6.26 -5.44 -1.01
CA LEU A 39 -6.54 -6.85 -0.72
C LEU A 39 -5.91 -7.73 -1.81
N GLU A 40 -5.12 -8.70 -1.42
CA GLU A 40 -4.50 -9.68 -2.32
C GLU A 40 -5.42 -10.91 -2.45
N GLN A 41 -6.43 -10.83 -3.32
CA GLN A 41 -7.43 -11.90 -3.49
C GLN A 41 -6.88 -13.14 -4.22
N SER A 42 -5.75 -13.03 -4.92
CA SER A 42 -5.07 -14.16 -5.55
C SER A 42 -4.77 -15.31 -4.57
N ARG A 43 -4.61 -14.99 -3.29
CA ARG A 43 -4.46 -16.01 -2.23
C ARG A 43 -5.72 -16.83 -2.02
N LEU A 44 -6.89 -16.22 -2.21
CA LEU A 44 -8.17 -16.95 -2.13
C LEU A 44 -8.35 -17.91 -3.29
N ALA A 45 -8.04 -17.47 -4.51
CA ALA A 45 -8.11 -18.32 -5.70
C ALA A 45 -7.18 -19.54 -5.59
N PHE A 46 -5.95 -19.34 -5.06
CA PHE A 46 -5.01 -20.43 -4.83
C PHE A 46 -5.51 -21.42 -3.76
N ALA A 47 -6.06 -20.90 -2.66
CA ALA A 47 -6.64 -21.73 -1.60
C ALA A 47 -7.87 -22.52 -2.09
N ALA A 48 -8.71 -21.93 -2.95
CA ALA A 48 -9.88 -22.56 -3.52
C ALA A 48 -9.54 -23.69 -4.51
N ALA A 49 -8.40 -23.62 -5.17
CA ALA A 49 -7.94 -24.62 -6.14
C ALA A 49 -7.33 -25.88 -5.50
N GLY A 50 -7.14 -25.89 -4.18
CA GLY A 50 -6.55 -27.03 -3.45
C GLY A 50 -7.52 -28.21 -3.26
N PRO A 51 -7.01 -29.40 -2.97
CA PRO A 51 -7.81 -30.62 -2.80
C PRO A 51 -8.53 -30.68 -1.42
N VAL A 52 -8.33 -29.71 -0.56
CA VAL A 52 -8.90 -29.63 0.79
C VAL A 52 -9.95 -28.52 0.83
N ALA A 53 -11.11 -28.80 1.47
CA ALA A 53 -12.09 -27.78 1.75
C ALA A 53 -11.50 -26.68 2.62
N VAL A 54 -11.47 -25.44 2.11
CA VAL A 54 -10.89 -24.29 2.80
C VAL A 54 -12.01 -23.30 3.11
N ASP A 55 -12.00 -22.74 4.31
CA ASP A 55 -12.88 -21.66 4.71
C ASP A 55 -12.41 -20.34 4.05
N LEU A 56 -12.88 -20.13 2.82
CA LEU A 56 -12.54 -18.93 2.03
C LEU A 56 -13.05 -17.64 2.68
N GLU A 57 -14.20 -17.69 3.33
CA GLU A 57 -14.81 -16.52 3.98
C GLU A 57 -14.00 -16.13 5.20
N GLY A 58 -13.57 -17.10 6.02
CA GLY A 58 -12.69 -16.86 7.15
C GLY A 58 -11.33 -16.30 6.75
N ILE A 59 -10.76 -16.76 5.62
CA ILE A 59 -9.51 -16.22 5.09
C ILE A 59 -9.70 -14.76 4.63
N LEU A 60 -10.77 -14.47 3.90
CA LEU A 60 -11.07 -13.12 3.42
C LEU A 60 -11.27 -12.15 4.59
N GLU A 61 -12.01 -12.57 5.61
CA GLU A 61 -12.21 -11.78 6.83
C GLU A 61 -10.87 -11.51 7.55
N ALA A 62 -10.00 -12.50 7.65
CA ALA A 62 -8.66 -12.33 8.23
C ALA A 62 -7.81 -11.35 7.43
N LEU A 63 -7.88 -11.37 6.09
CA LEU A 63 -7.19 -10.43 5.22
C LEU A 63 -7.72 -8.99 5.39
N ARG A 64 -9.04 -8.82 5.45
CA ARG A 64 -9.68 -7.51 5.71
C ARG A 64 -9.25 -6.96 7.08
N LYS A 65 -9.27 -7.78 8.11
CA LYS A 65 -8.89 -7.41 9.47
C LYS A 65 -7.42 -6.99 9.55
N SER A 66 -6.54 -7.73 8.90
CA SER A 66 -5.12 -7.40 8.79
C SER A 66 -4.90 -6.08 8.05
N GLY A 67 -5.64 -5.85 6.95
CA GLY A 67 -5.59 -4.61 6.19
C GLY A 67 -6.08 -3.40 6.98
N GLN A 68 -7.19 -3.55 7.71
CA GLN A 68 -7.70 -2.50 8.60
C GLN A 68 -6.70 -2.13 9.70
N ALA A 69 -6.06 -3.13 10.31
CA ALA A 69 -5.02 -2.87 11.32
C ALA A 69 -3.82 -2.10 10.73
N ALA A 70 -3.41 -2.41 9.50
CA ALA A 70 -2.36 -1.66 8.80
C ALA A 70 -2.77 -0.21 8.51
N LEU A 71 -4.02 0.02 8.10
CA LEU A 71 -4.57 1.35 7.86
C LEU A 71 -4.64 2.18 9.15
N GLU A 72 -5.07 1.60 10.26
CA GLU A 72 -5.11 2.29 11.57
C GLU A 72 -3.71 2.69 12.04
N ARG A 73 -2.72 1.79 11.91
CA ARG A 73 -1.32 2.17 12.19
C ARG A 73 -0.85 3.30 11.29
N GLY A 74 -1.20 3.25 10.00
CA GLY A 74 -0.87 4.31 9.06
C GLY A 74 -1.47 5.65 9.42
N ARG A 75 -2.73 5.68 9.85
CA ARG A 75 -3.38 6.92 10.35
C ARG A 75 -2.67 7.47 11.57
N ALA A 76 -2.29 6.61 12.52
CA ALA A 76 -1.57 7.01 13.71
C ALA A 76 -0.21 7.64 13.36
N ILE A 77 0.53 7.08 12.40
CA ILE A 77 1.79 7.64 11.90
C ILE A 77 1.58 9.02 11.28
N ALA A 78 0.59 9.16 10.41
CA ALA A 78 0.27 10.45 9.78
C ALA A 78 -0.12 11.51 10.83
N GLN A 79 -0.90 11.12 11.84
CA GLN A 79 -1.32 12.00 12.93
C GLN A 79 -0.16 12.47 13.79
N GLN A 80 0.85 11.63 14.05
CA GLN A 80 2.08 12.01 14.75
C GLN A 80 2.86 13.11 14.01
N VAL A 81 2.76 13.15 12.69
CA VAL A 81 3.32 14.20 11.84
C VAL A 81 2.43 15.46 11.81
N GLY A 82 1.19 15.34 12.30
CA GLY A 82 0.19 16.43 12.30
C GLY A 82 -0.64 16.48 11.01
N VAL A 83 -0.81 15.37 10.32
CA VAL A 83 -1.60 15.24 9.09
C VAL A 83 -2.79 14.31 9.32
N GLN A 84 -3.99 14.77 8.96
CA GLN A 84 -5.15 13.90 8.87
C GLN A 84 -5.14 13.18 7.52
N ALA A 85 -5.10 11.85 7.56
CA ALA A 85 -5.11 11.02 6.37
C ALA A 85 -6.45 10.32 6.20
N ASP A 86 -6.98 10.34 4.98
CA ASP A 86 -8.01 9.41 4.57
C ASP A 86 -7.41 8.01 4.42
N ALA A 87 -8.15 6.95 4.75
CA ALA A 87 -7.64 5.59 4.65
C ALA A 87 -8.72 4.65 4.10
N ALA A 88 -8.34 3.82 3.14
CA ALA A 88 -9.24 2.91 2.47
C ALA A 88 -8.63 1.53 2.22
N LEU A 89 -9.43 0.50 2.51
CA LEU A 89 -9.20 -0.86 2.02
C LEU A 89 -9.72 -0.92 0.58
N ILE A 90 -8.89 -1.38 -0.35
CA ILE A 90 -9.21 -1.38 -1.79
C ILE A 90 -9.03 -2.78 -2.39
N GLY A 91 -9.68 -3.03 -3.53
CA GLY A 91 -9.54 -4.30 -4.26
C GLY A 91 -10.54 -5.39 -3.87
N ASP A 92 -11.52 -5.09 -3.02
CA ASP A 92 -12.53 -6.07 -2.62
C ASP A 92 -13.44 -6.49 -3.79
N ASP A 93 -13.67 -5.58 -4.73
CA ASP A 93 -14.49 -5.74 -5.93
C ASP A 93 -13.69 -5.62 -7.24
N ALA A 94 -12.36 -5.70 -7.17
CA ALA A 94 -11.52 -5.54 -8.34
C ALA A 94 -11.62 -6.75 -9.29
N VAL A 95 -11.76 -6.48 -10.58
CA VAL A 95 -11.75 -7.50 -11.64
C VAL A 95 -10.34 -8.07 -11.82
N ASP A 96 -9.32 -7.25 -11.60
CA ASP A 96 -7.91 -7.64 -11.63
C ASP A 96 -7.37 -7.67 -10.19
N ASP A 97 -6.95 -8.83 -9.73
CA ASP A 97 -6.44 -9.07 -8.39
C ASP A 97 -4.96 -8.69 -8.19
N ARG A 98 -4.32 -8.20 -9.25
CA ARG A 98 -2.93 -7.74 -9.16
C ARG A 98 -2.85 -6.43 -8.40
N VAL A 99 -2.18 -6.46 -7.26
CA VAL A 99 -2.06 -5.32 -6.32
C VAL A 99 -1.62 -4.03 -7.03
N ALA A 100 -0.68 -4.12 -7.97
CA ALA A 100 -0.21 -2.94 -8.71
C ALA A 100 -1.30 -2.29 -9.56
N VAL A 101 -2.16 -3.09 -10.21
CA VAL A 101 -3.30 -2.60 -11.01
C VAL A 101 -4.34 -1.94 -10.11
N VAL A 102 -4.70 -2.60 -9.01
CA VAL A 102 -5.64 -2.05 -8.01
C VAL A 102 -5.16 -0.71 -7.47
N LEU A 103 -3.86 -0.59 -7.18
CA LEU A 103 -3.25 0.67 -6.71
C LEU A 103 -3.28 1.76 -7.80
N ALA A 104 -2.97 1.42 -9.05
CA ALA A 104 -3.00 2.37 -10.16
C ALA A 104 -4.42 2.86 -10.48
N ASP A 105 -5.42 1.98 -10.40
CA ASP A 105 -6.82 2.33 -10.61
C ASP A 105 -7.35 3.23 -9.49
N GLU A 106 -6.97 2.95 -8.24
CA GLU A 106 -7.30 3.84 -7.13
C GLU A 106 -6.65 5.21 -7.30
N ALA A 107 -5.39 5.26 -7.72
CA ALA A 107 -4.70 6.51 -7.99
C ALA A 107 -5.41 7.34 -9.09
N ARG A 108 -5.89 6.69 -10.15
CA ARG A 108 -6.70 7.35 -11.21
C ARG A 108 -8.02 7.88 -10.65
N ARG A 109 -8.76 7.02 -9.92
CA ARG A 109 -10.08 7.35 -9.37
C ARG A 109 -9.99 8.51 -8.39
N TRP A 110 -9.01 8.48 -7.50
CA TRP A 110 -8.80 9.54 -6.51
C TRP A 110 -8.05 10.76 -7.08
N LYS A 111 -7.57 10.68 -8.33
CA LYS A 111 -6.78 11.71 -9.01
C LYS A 111 -5.50 12.06 -8.23
N ALA A 112 -4.80 11.04 -7.78
CA ALA A 112 -3.49 11.23 -7.16
C ALA A 112 -2.50 11.82 -8.15
N ASP A 113 -1.68 12.76 -7.70
CA ASP A 113 -0.57 13.34 -8.47
C ASP A 113 0.79 12.82 -7.99
N LEU A 114 0.81 12.14 -6.84
CA LEU A 114 1.95 11.38 -6.35
C LEU A 114 1.49 10.05 -5.72
N MET A 115 2.16 8.98 -6.09
CA MET A 115 2.08 7.67 -5.42
C MET A 115 3.35 7.41 -4.62
N VAL A 116 3.22 6.98 -3.37
CA VAL A 116 4.36 6.67 -2.48
C VAL A 116 4.29 5.21 -2.09
N LEU A 117 5.40 4.49 -2.25
CA LEU A 117 5.50 3.07 -1.90
C LEU A 117 6.83 2.75 -1.21
N GLY A 118 6.82 1.75 -0.35
CA GLY A 118 8.06 1.11 0.09
C GLY A 118 8.70 0.30 -1.05
N THR A 119 10.02 0.29 -1.14
CA THR A 119 10.74 -0.52 -2.14
C THR A 119 10.62 -2.01 -1.90
N HIS A 120 10.32 -2.44 -0.65
CA HIS A 120 10.17 -3.83 -0.24
C HIS A 120 8.89 -3.96 0.59
N GLY A 121 8.15 -5.04 0.37
CA GLY A 121 7.00 -5.41 1.17
C GLY A 121 7.35 -6.50 2.20
N ARG A 122 6.33 -7.23 2.67
CA ARG A 122 6.44 -8.31 3.66
C ARG A 122 7.43 -9.41 3.31
N ARG A 123 7.78 -9.57 2.03
CA ARG A 123 8.69 -10.63 1.51
C ARG A 123 10.12 -10.15 1.28
N GLY A 124 10.48 -8.95 1.72
CA GLY A 124 11.77 -8.33 1.46
C GLY A 124 12.92 -9.03 2.16
N ILE A 125 13.62 -9.94 1.47
CA ILE A 125 14.76 -10.71 2.00
C ILE A 125 16.10 -10.24 1.44
N ASN A 126 16.14 -9.49 0.34
CA ASN A 126 17.37 -9.00 -0.28
C ASN A 126 17.35 -7.50 -0.48
N HIS A 127 18.28 -6.80 0.16
CA HIS A 127 18.45 -5.34 0.12
C HIS A 127 18.77 -4.75 -1.28
N LEU A 128 18.93 -5.60 -2.29
CA LEU A 128 19.36 -5.20 -3.64
C LEU A 128 18.25 -5.20 -4.69
N LEU A 129 17.11 -5.87 -4.44
CA LEU A 129 16.05 -6.00 -5.43
C LEU A 129 14.80 -5.20 -5.01
N MET A 130 14.24 -4.45 -5.94
CA MET A 130 12.94 -3.81 -5.78
C MET A 130 11.84 -4.86 -5.70
N GLY A 131 10.86 -4.69 -4.80
CA GLY A 131 9.71 -5.59 -4.67
C GLY A 131 8.86 -5.61 -5.94
N SER A 132 8.24 -6.77 -6.24
CA SER A 132 7.44 -6.97 -7.44
C SER A 132 6.30 -5.97 -7.61
N VAL A 133 5.63 -5.59 -6.51
CA VAL A 133 4.55 -4.60 -6.53
C VAL A 133 5.11 -3.21 -6.87
N ALA A 134 6.20 -2.79 -6.23
CA ALA A 134 6.82 -1.48 -6.49
C ALA A 134 7.30 -1.38 -7.95
N GLU A 135 7.93 -2.43 -8.47
CA GLU A 135 8.36 -2.49 -9.86
C GLU A 135 7.17 -2.40 -10.83
N ALA A 136 6.12 -3.17 -10.58
CA ALA A 136 4.92 -3.14 -11.43
C ALA A 136 4.22 -1.78 -11.39
N VAL A 137 4.10 -1.16 -10.20
CA VAL A 137 3.49 0.17 -10.07
C VAL A 137 4.28 1.22 -10.85
N VAL A 138 5.62 1.23 -10.77
CA VAL A 138 6.45 2.19 -11.54
C VAL A 138 6.15 2.13 -13.04
N ARG A 139 5.83 0.94 -13.58
CA ARG A 139 5.54 0.77 -15.01
C ARG A 139 4.16 1.26 -15.44
N ILE A 140 3.16 1.24 -14.54
CA ILE A 140 1.75 1.50 -14.89
C ILE A 140 1.11 2.68 -14.15
N ALA A 141 1.85 3.32 -13.24
CA ALA A 141 1.35 4.42 -12.43
C ALA A 141 0.83 5.59 -13.30
N PRO A 142 -0.34 6.14 -12.98
CA PRO A 142 -0.88 7.31 -13.68
C PRO A 142 -0.30 8.63 -13.17
N ALA A 143 0.53 8.60 -12.13
CA ALA A 143 1.09 9.74 -11.41
C ALA A 143 2.59 9.53 -11.17
N HIS A 144 3.26 10.54 -10.64
CA HIS A 144 4.65 10.39 -10.19
C HIS A 144 4.74 9.32 -9.12
N VAL A 145 5.87 8.62 -9.03
CA VAL A 145 6.11 7.58 -8.04
C VAL A 145 7.33 7.93 -7.20
N LEU A 146 7.14 7.96 -5.88
CA LEU A 146 8.21 8.06 -4.90
C LEU A 146 8.40 6.69 -4.23
N LEU A 147 9.59 6.13 -4.36
CA LEU A 147 9.98 4.89 -3.70
C LEU A 147 10.76 5.20 -2.43
N VAL A 148 10.26 4.70 -1.30
CA VAL A 148 10.90 4.85 0.00
C VAL A 148 11.64 3.58 0.36
N ARG A 149 12.91 3.73 0.68
CA ARG A 149 13.79 2.62 1.03
C ARG A 149 14.07 2.65 2.53
N ALA A 150 14.00 1.49 3.18
CA ALA A 150 14.53 1.36 4.53
C ALA A 150 16.04 1.63 4.50
N LYS A 151 16.53 2.47 5.42
CA LYS A 151 17.99 2.64 5.57
C LYS A 151 18.57 1.29 5.95
N PRO A 152 19.71 0.87 5.35
CA PRO A 152 20.43 -0.28 5.86
C PRO A 152 20.77 -0.04 7.32
N ALA A 153 20.59 -1.07 8.16
CA ALA A 153 21.06 -1.02 9.54
C ALA A 153 22.53 -0.61 9.50
N GLN A 154 22.86 0.50 10.13
CA GLN A 154 24.25 0.88 10.29
C GLN A 154 24.88 -0.19 11.20
N GLY A 155 25.66 -1.05 10.60
CA GLY A 155 26.51 -2.00 11.30
C GLY A 155 27.63 -1.28 12.05
#